data_eb41dfeab8a9946a664f748cb5fcc4eb
#
_entry.id   eb41dfeab8a9946a664f748cb5fcc4eb
#
_cell.length_a   1.000
_cell.length_b   1.000
_cell.length_c   1.000
_cell.angle_alpha   90.00
_cell.angle_beta   90.00
_cell.angle_gamma   90.00
#
_symmetry.space_group_name_H-M   'P 1'
#
loop_
_entity.id
_entity.type
_entity.pdbx_description
1 polymer ?
#
loop_
_entity_poly.entity_id
_entity_poly.type
_entity_poly.pdbx_seq_one_letter_code
_entity_poly.pdbx_strand_id
1 'polypeptide(L)'
;MTNAELSKSGKILFDKNFVANAAKMLSRVIIFITITFSMSTFGFSQEISDAEYSKLKKHPIIGLSPKSNIKASAGFLKGAMGLYKNSVIPEKYMWLMGLAASAAMKCEYCIHANKFNAVKAGANLEEIKTANQLAAQIAYLSTHFYASQMDLDKFKKMIGSMKIDKDGNISTTNQ
;
A
#
# COMPACT_ATOMS: atom_id res chain seq x y z
N MET A 1 -41.40 68.61 -12.22
CA MET A 1 -41.08 67.17 -12.16
C MET A 1 -42.37 66.47 -11.88
N THR A 2 -42.92 65.79 -12.85
CA THR A 2 -44.28 65.21 -12.83
C THR A 2 -44.24 63.79 -12.32
N ASN A 3 -45.26 63.40 -11.55
CA ASN A 3 -45.41 62.08 -10.94
C ASN A 3 -45.36 60.87 -11.91
N ALA A 4 -45.06 61.10 -13.18
CA ALA A 4 -44.96 60.06 -14.22
C ALA A 4 -43.56 59.40 -14.32
N GLU A 5 -42.52 60.01 -13.72
CA GLU A 5 -41.14 59.46 -13.80
C GLU A 5 -40.80 58.50 -12.65
N LEU A 6 -41.57 58.49 -11.56
CA LEU A 6 -41.33 57.61 -10.40
C LEU A 6 -41.95 56.22 -10.59
N SER A 7 -42.76 55.99 -11.63
CA SER A 7 -43.39 54.69 -11.89
C SER A 7 -42.55 53.70 -12.74
N LYS A 8 -41.42 54.12 -13.27
CA LYS A 8 -40.58 53.26 -14.12
C LYS A 8 -39.44 52.53 -13.43
N SER A 9 -39.25 52.75 -12.13
CA SER A 9 -38.07 52.21 -11.41
C SER A 9 -38.36 50.98 -10.54
N GLY A 10 -39.46 50.26 -10.73
CA GLY A 10 -39.86 49.19 -9.80
C GLY A 10 -40.20 47.83 -10.41
N LYS A 11 -40.10 47.65 -11.72
CA LYS A 11 -40.25 46.30 -12.30
C LYS A 11 -38.87 45.73 -12.64
N ILE A 12 -38.26 45.09 -11.68
CA ILE A 12 -37.20 44.11 -11.98
C ILE A 12 -37.93 42.99 -12.77
N LEU A 13 -37.82 43.05 -14.10
CA LEU A 13 -38.19 41.94 -14.97
C LEU A 13 -37.28 40.78 -14.63
N PHE A 14 -37.75 39.90 -13.74
CA PHE A 14 -37.14 38.60 -13.56
C PHE A 14 -37.25 37.88 -14.90
N ASP A 15 -36.18 37.90 -15.67
CA ASP A 15 -36.07 37.15 -16.91
C ASP A 15 -36.32 35.67 -16.57
N LYS A 16 -37.31 35.07 -17.25
CA LYS A 16 -37.67 33.64 -17.07
C LYS A 16 -36.43 32.76 -17.26
N ASN A 17 -35.47 33.17 -18.05
CA ASN A 17 -34.19 32.46 -18.27
C ASN A 17 -33.26 32.57 -17.06
N PHE A 18 -33.27 33.72 -16.35
CA PHE A 18 -32.49 33.88 -15.11
C PHE A 18 -33.03 32.96 -14.01
N VAL A 19 -34.35 32.90 -13.82
CA VAL A 19 -34.99 32.02 -12.83
C VAL A 19 -34.73 30.54 -13.18
N ALA A 20 -34.83 30.16 -14.44
CA ALA A 20 -34.59 28.79 -14.90
C ALA A 20 -33.10 28.39 -14.73
N ASN A 21 -32.16 29.30 -14.97
CA ASN A 21 -30.74 29.06 -14.78
C ASN A 21 -30.36 29.00 -13.30
N ALA A 22 -30.96 29.85 -12.47
CA ALA A 22 -30.80 29.80 -11.02
C ALA A 22 -31.31 28.48 -10.43
N ALA A 23 -32.46 28.00 -10.86
CA ALA A 23 -33.02 26.73 -10.43
C ALA A 23 -32.13 25.53 -10.86
N LYS A 24 -31.58 25.54 -12.08
CA LYS A 24 -30.62 24.52 -12.55
C LYS A 24 -29.30 24.56 -11.74
N MET A 25 -28.85 25.75 -11.37
CA MET A 25 -27.65 25.93 -10.56
C MET A 25 -27.85 25.43 -9.14
N LEU A 26 -29.00 25.76 -8.51
CA LEU A 26 -29.37 25.23 -7.20
C LEU A 26 -29.49 23.70 -7.20
N SER A 27 -30.14 23.12 -8.22
CA SER A 27 -30.27 21.67 -8.37
C SER A 27 -28.90 20.99 -8.44
N ARG A 28 -27.95 21.55 -9.20
CA ARG A 28 -26.58 21.03 -9.27
C ARG A 28 -25.84 21.13 -7.93
N VAL A 29 -25.99 22.24 -7.22
CA VAL A 29 -25.37 22.43 -5.89
C VAL A 29 -25.95 21.44 -4.88
N ILE A 30 -27.28 21.22 -4.88
CA ILE A 30 -27.93 20.24 -4.00
C ILE A 30 -27.45 18.82 -4.33
N ILE A 31 -27.32 18.46 -5.62
CA ILE A 31 -26.78 17.16 -6.03
C ILE A 31 -25.32 16.99 -5.58
N PHE A 32 -24.49 18.03 -5.72
CA PHE A 32 -23.11 18.00 -5.20
C PHE A 32 -23.03 17.84 -3.69
N ILE A 33 -23.88 18.57 -2.94
CA ILE A 33 -23.95 18.47 -1.47
C ILE A 33 -24.43 17.08 -1.02
N THR A 34 -25.41 16.50 -1.70
CA THR A 34 -25.89 15.14 -1.37
C THR A 34 -24.86 14.07 -1.71
N ILE A 35 -24.10 14.20 -2.81
CA ILE A 35 -23.03 13.26 -3.16
C ILE A 35 -21.86 13.38 -2.17
N THR A 36 -21.44 14.59 -1.80
CA THR A 36 -20.37 14.78 -0.82
C THR A 36 -20.77 14.35 0.59
N PHE A 37 -22.02 14.55 0.99
CA PHE A 37 -22.52 14.06 2.28
C PHE A 37 -22.62 12.53 2.31
N SER A 38 -23.01 11.89 1.20
CA SER A 38 -23.04 10.43 1.11
C SER A 38 -21.64 9.80 1.13
N MET A 39 -20.61 10.50 0.63
CA MET A 39 -19.22 10.01 0.68
C MET A 39 -18.58 10.14 2.08
N SER A 40 -19.01 11.09 2.91
CA SER A 40 -18.49 11.25 4.27
C SER A 40 -18.98 10.18 5.25
N THR A 41 -20.00 9.40 4.93
CA THR A 41 -20.47 8.28 5.75
C THR A 41 -19.77 6.95 5.44
N PHE A 42 -18.91 6.90 4.41
CA PHE A 42 -18.19 5.67 4.02
C PHE A 42 -16.90 5.40 4.81
N GLY A 43 -16.58 6.26 5.76
CA GLY A 43 -15.37 6.15 6.61
C GLY A 43 -15.58 5.46 7.96
N PHE A 44 -16.74 4.89 8.24
CA PHE A 44 -16.94 4.14 9.48
C PHE A 44 -16.30 2.76 9.36
N SER A 45 -15.31 2.50 10.19
CA SER A 45 -14.79 1.15 10.41
C SER A 45 -15.99 0.24 10.73
N GLN A 46 -16.27 -0.69 9.85
CA GLN A 46 -17.37 -1.65 10.03
C GLN A 46 -17.13 -2.39 11.34
N GLU A 47 -17.96 -2.12 12.33
CA GLU A 47 -17.83 -2.72 13.66
C GLU A 47 -17.91 -4.25 13.53
N ILE A 48 -16.89 -4.92 14.03
CA ILE A 48 -16.81 -6.37 13.94
C ILE A 48 -17.81 -7.02 14.90
N SER A 49 -18.60 -7.98 14.43
CA SER A 49 -19.49 -8.76 15.32
C SER A 49 -18.70 -9.56 16.34
N ASP A 50 -19.27 -9.78 17.51
CA ASP A 50 -18.61 -10.55 18.59
C ASP A 50 -18.30 -11.99 18.18
N ALA A 51 -19.14 -12.59 17.36
CA ALA A 51 -18.92 -13.93 16.81
C ALA A 51 -17.69 -13.97 15.87
N GLU A 52 -17.57 -13.00 14.96
CA GLU A 52 -16.42 -12.88 14.05
C GLU A 52 -15.15 -12.57 14.82
N TYR A 53 -15.22 -11.63 15.79
CA TYR A 53 -14.09 -11.29 16.66
C TYR A 53 -13.60 -12.52 17.44
N SER A 54 -14.51 -13.28 18.07
CA SER A 54 -14.17 -14.49 18.82
C SER A 54 -13.49 -15.54 17.94
N LYS A 55 -13.89 -15.66 16.67
CA LYS A 55 -13.25 -16.56 15.69
C LYS A 55 -11.83 -16.11 15.36
N LEU A 56 -11.65 -14.82 15.01
CA LEU A 56 -10.34 -14.26 14.62
C LEU A 56 -9.36 -14.24 15.78
N LYS A 57 -9.85 -13.97 17.01
CA LYS A 57 -9.03 -13.93 18.22
C LYS A 57 -8.37 -15.27 18.56
N LYS A 58 -8.92 -16.38 18.12
CA LYS A 58 -8.33 -17.72 18.31
C LYS A 58 -7.06 -17.94 17.48
N HIS A 59 -6.85 -17.13 16.42
CA HIS A 59 -5.66 -17.27 15.60
C HIS A 59 -4.43 -16.71 16.32
N PRO A 60 -3.31 -17.45 16.43
CA PRO A 60 -2.18 -17.08 17.30
C PRO A 60 -1.53 -15.73 16.92
N ILE A 61 -1.53 -15.35 15.65
CA ILE A 61 -0.94 -14.07 15.19
C ILE A 61 -2.02 -12.99 15.13
N ILE A 62 -3.16 -13.26 14.48
CA ILE A 62 -4.25 -12.27 14.31
C ILE A 62 -4.82 -11.88 15.66
N GLY A 63 -4.92 -12.83 16.60
CA GLY A 63 -5.44 -12.60 17.95
C GLY A 63 -4.61 -11.65 18.82
N LEU A 64 -3.37 -11.32 18.42
CA LEU A 64 -2.55 -10.29 19.06
C LEU A 64 -3.03 -8.86 18.74
N SER A 65 -3.87 -8.71 17.72
CA SER A 65 -4.38 -7.41 17.28
C SER A 65 -5.54 -6.91 18.16
N PRO A 66 -5.66 -5.59 18.39
CA PRO A 66 -6.81 -5.04 19.06
C PRO A 66 -8.11 -5.28 18.27
N LYS A 67 -9.26 -5.35 18.96
CA LYS A 67 -10.57 -5.61 18.35
C LYS A 67 -10.85 -4.70 17.15
N SER A 68 -10.51 -3.41 17.26
CA SER A 68 -10.69 -2.41 16.19
C SER A 68 -9.95 -2.73 14.90
N ASN A 69 -8.82 -3.44 14.95
CA ASN A 69 -7.94 -3.68 13.81
C ASN A 69 -7.83 -5.16 13.40
N ILE A 70 -8.52 -6.05 14.10
CA ILE A 70 -8.35 -7.49 13.91
C ILE A 70 -8.72 -7.97 12.49
N LYS A 71 -9.74 -7.35 11.86
CA LYS A 71 -10.12 -7.65 10.46
C LYS A 71 -9.03 -7.20 9.48
N ALA A 72 -8.48 -6.00 9.69
CA ALA A 72 -7.38 -5.49 8.88
C ALA A 72 -6.14 -6.39 8.99
N SER A 73 -5.81 -6.82 10.20
CA SER A 73 -4.70 -7.77 10.44
C SER A 73 -4.92 -9.13 9.78
N ALA A 74 -6.15 -9.62 9.79
CA ALA A 74 -6.50 -10.86 9.10
C ALA A 74 -6.36 -10.71 7.58
N GLY A 75 -6.83 -9.59 7.02
CA GLY A 75 -6.68 -9.26 5.60
C GLY A 75 -5.22 -9.13 5.19
N PHE A 76 -4.42 -8.42 5.99
CA PHE A 76 -2.98 -8.27 5.76
C PHE A 76 -2.27 -9.62 5.76
N LEU A 77 -2.49 -10.46 6.78
CA LEU A 77 -1.86 -11.78 6.86
C LEU A 77 -2.23 -12.67 5.67
N LYS A 78 -3.51 -12.65 5.26
CA LYS A 78 -3.97 -13.38 4.07
C LYS A 78 -3.28 -12.88 2.80
N GLY A 79 -3.17 -11.55 2.61
CA GLY A 79 -2.47 -10.94 1.48
C GLY A 79 -0.99 -11.26 1.47
N ALA A 80 -0.32 -11.16 2.62
CA ALA A 80 1.09 -11.52 2.77
C ALA A 80 1.36 -12.98 2.41
N MET A 81 0.51 -13.92 2.87
CA MET A 81 0.64 -15.33 2.48
C MET A 81 0.36 -15.56 1.00
N GLY A 82 -0.54 -14.77 0.41
CA GLY A 82 -0.81 -14.78 -1.03
C GLY A 82 0.41 -14.39 -1.86
N LEU A 83 1.23 -13.44 -1.39
CA LEU A 83 2.47 -13.04 -2.04
C LEU A 83 3.43 -14.22 -2.25
N TYR A 84 3.57 -15.08 -1.25
CA TYR A 84 4.46 -16.25 -1.34
C TYR A 84 3.95 -17.31 -2.32
N LYS A 85 2.63 -17.48 -2.42
CA LYS A 85 2.02 -18.56 -3.22
C LYS A 85 1.74 -18.18 -4.66
N ASN A 86 1.42 -16.90 -4.92
CA ASN A 86 0.96 -16.43 -6.22
C ASN A 86 2.00 -15.56 -6.95
N SER A 87 3.26 -15.61 -6.51
CA SER A 87 4.36 -14.87 -7.13
C SER A 87 4.78 -15.53 -8.44
N VAL A 88 5.36 -14.73 -9.35
CA VAL A 88 6.09 -15.24 -10.52
C VAL A 88 7.39 -15.97 -10.12
N ILE A 89 7.86 -15.75 -8.89
CA ILE A 89 8.99 -16.46 -8.30
C ILE A 89 8.45 -17.72 -7.63
N PRO A 90 9.03 -18.91 -7.87
CA PRO A 90 8.57 -20.15 -7.24
C PRO A 90 8.56 -20.06 -5.70
N GLU A 91 7.56 -20.65 -5.06
CA GLU A 91 7.29 -20.52 -3.62
C GLU A 91 8.52 -20.81 -2.75
N LYS A 92 9.29 -21.83 -3.08
CA LYS A 92 10.53 -22.16 -2.38
C LYS A 92 11.49 -20.99 -2.28
N TYR A 93 11.73 -20.30 -3.38
CA TYR A 93 12.65 -19.16 -3.42
C TYR A 93 12.08 -17.93 -2.72
N MET A 94 10.77 -17.73 -2.76
CA MET A 94 10.11 -16.68 -1.97
C MET A 94 10.38 -16.86 -0.47
N TRP A 95 10.27 -18.11 0.04
CA TRP A 95 10.59 -18.40 1.43
C TRP A 95 12.07 -18.26 1.77
N LEU A 96 12.97 -18.63 0.86
CA LEU A 96 14.42 -18.43 1.03
C LEU A 96 14.81 -16.95 1.04
N MET A 97 14.21 -16.14 0.17
CA MET A 97 14.38 -14.67 0.20
C MET A 97 13.83 -14.07 1.50
N GLY A 98 12.64 -14.52 1.93
CA GLY A 98 12.08 -14.14 3.23
C GLY A 98 12.98 -14.52 4.39
N LEU A 99 13.62 -15.69 4.34
CA LEU A 99 14.62 -16.13 5.33
C LEU A 99 15.82 -15.21 5.36
N ALA A 100 16.41 -14.87 4.20
CA ALA A 100 17.56 -13.97 4.12
C ALA A 100 17.21 -12.57 4.65
N ALA A 101 16.06 -12.02 4.27
CA ALA A 101 15.57 -10.73 4.78
C ALA A 101 15.37 -10.77 6.30
N SER A 102 14.78 -11.86 6.82
CA SER A 102 14.53 -12.05 8.26
C SER A 102 15.82 -12.13 9.06
N ALA A 103 16.84 -12.82 8.52
CA ALA A 103 18.15 -12.93 9.14
C ALA A 103 18.85 -11.56 9.18
N ALA A 104 18.81 -10.79 8.10
CA ALA A 104 19.35 -9.43 8.05
C ALA A 104 18.67 -8.50 9.06
N MET A 105 17.36 -8.65 9.26
CA MET A 105 16.57 -7.88 10.23
C MET A 105 16.69 -8.40 11.66
N LYS A 106 17.34 -9.55 11.90
CA LYS A 106 17.46 -10.21 13.20
C LYS A 106 16.10 -10.55 13.84
N CYS A 107 15.09 -10.88 13.01
CA CYS A 107 13.75 -11.25 13.46
C CYS A 107 13.68 -12.76 13.70
N GLU A 108 13.88 -13.23 14.93
CA GLU A 108 13.88 -14.65 15.25
C GLU A 108 12.59 -15.38 14.85
N TYR A 109 11.42 -14.77 15.10
CA TYR A 109 10.12 -15.33 14.70
C TYR A 109 10.03 -15.49 13.19
N CYS A 110 10.49 -14.48 12.45
CA CYS A 110 10.45 -14.48 10.98
C CYS A 110 11.46 -15.49 10.41
N ILE A 111 12.65 -15.62 11.00
CA ILE A 111 13.66 -16.62 10.63
C ILE A 111 13.07 -18.03 10.78
N HIS A 112 12.46 -18.31 11.93
CA HIS A 112 11.85 -19.61 12.18
C HIS A 112 10.73 -19.92 11.17
N ALA A 113 9.81 -18.98 10.97
CA ALA A 113 8.67 -19.15 10.08
C ALA A 113 9.10 -19.32 8.60
N ASN A 114 10.01 -18.47 8.11
CA ASN A 114 10.46 -18.56 6.73
C ASN A 114 11.30 -19.82 6.48
N LYS A 115 12.16 -20.21 7.42
CA LYS A 115 12.93 -21.46 7.35
C LYS A 115 12.02 -22.68 7.29
N PHE A 116 11.03 -22.74 8.19
CA PHE A 116 10.06 -23.84 8.22
C PHE A 116 9.29 -23.97 6.88
N ASN A 117 8.79 -22.85 6.36
CA ASN A 117 8.04 -22.85 5.11
C ASN A 117 8.95 -23.11 3.90
N ALA A 118 10.20 -22.65 3.89
CA ALA A 118 11.17 -22.99 2.85
C ALA A 118 11.40 -24.51 2.77
N VAL A 119 11.63 -25.17 3.93
CA VAL A 119 11.76 -26.63 3.98
C VAL A 119 10.50 -27.33 3.49
N LYS A 120 9.31 -26.86 3.91
CA LYS A 120 8.03 -27.38 3.46
C LYS A 120 7.83 -27.21 1.94
N ALA A 121 8.38 -26.16 1.35
CA ALA A 121 8.37 -25.90 -0.09
C ALA A 121 9.52 -26.62 -0.84
N GLY A 122 10.27 -27.51 -0.17
CA GLY A 122 11.30 -28.35 -0.77
C GLY A 122 12.70 -27.74 -0.77
N ALA A 123 12.98 -26.76 0.09
CA ALA A 123 14.36 -26.25 0.28
C ALA A 123 15.21 -27.27 1.04
N ASN A 124 16.42 -27.51 0.58
CA ASN A 124 17.41 -28.34 1.25
C ASN A 124 18.29 -27.51 2.22
N LEU A 125 19.13 -28.19 2.98
CA LEU A 125 19.99 -27.56 3.98
C LEU A 125 20.99 -26.57 3.38
N GLU A 126 21.52 -26.86 2.20
CA GLU A 126 22.51 -25.99 1.54
C GLU A 126 21.85 -24.70 1.03
N GLU A 127 20.65 -24.77 0.50
CA GLU A 127 19.86 -23.59 0.09
C GLU A 127 19.57 -22.69 1.29
N ILE A 128 19.23 -23.27 2.45
CA ILE A 128 19.01 -22.52 3.70
C ILE A 128 20.30 -21.85 4.20
N LYS A 129 21.42 -22.57 4.19
CA LYS A 129 22.73 -21.99 4.56
C LYS A 129 23.11 -20.86 3.63
N THR A 130 22.90 -21.04 2.32
CA THR A 130 23.18 -20.02 1.30
C THR A 130 22.35 -18.75 1.52
N ALA A 131 21.05 -18.88 1.80
CA ALA A 131 20.19 -17.73 2.11
C ALA A 131 20.69 -16.95 3.34
N ASN A 132 21.11 -17.66 4.40
CA ASN A 132 21.67 -17.04 5.61
C ASN A 132 23.03 -16.38 5.34
N GLN A 133 23.88 -17.02 4.54
CA GLN A 133 25.18 -16.45 4.16
C GLN A 133 25.03 -15.19 3.33
N LEU A 134 24.07 -15.15 2.40
CA LEU A 134 23.75 -13.96 1.61
C LEU A 134 23.31 -12.79 2.51
N ALA A 135 22.47 -13.05 3.52
CA ALA A 135 22.06 -12.03 4.49
C ALA A 135 23.26 -11.46 5.25
N ALA A 136 24.18 -12.31 5.71
CA ALA A 136 25.39 -11.89 6.40
C ALA A 136 26.30 -11.06 5.48
N GLN A 137 26.48 -11.47 4.23
CA GLN A 137 27.27 -10.75 3.24
C GLN A 137 26.71 -9.35 2.97
N ILE A 138 25.39 -9.23 2.76
CA ILE A 138 24.76 -7.93 2.53
C ILE A 138 24.91 -7.03 3.74
N ALA A 139 24.72 -7.55 4.95
CA ALA A 139 24.91 -6.79 6.18
C ALA A 139 26.36 -6.30 6.33
N TYR A 140 27.35 -7.16 6.02
CA TYR A 140 28.76 -6.79 6.00
C TYR A 140 29.05 -5.67 5.01
N LEU A 141 28.64 -5.82 3.74
CA LEU A 141 28.88 -4.82 2.69
C LEU A 141 28.20 -3.49 3.03
N SER A 142 26.95 -3.53 3.51
CA SER A 142 26.25 -2.34 3.94
C SER A 142 27.02 -1.59 5.02
N THR A 143 27.42 -2.28 6.09
CA THR A 143 28.20 -1.69 7.18
C THR A 143 29.54 -1.13 6.68
N HIS A 144 30.22 -1.89 5.82
CA HIS A 144 31.51 -1.48 5.27
C HIS A 144 31.40 -0.21 4.42
N PHE A 145 30.44 -0.14 3.51
CA PHE A 145 30.23 1.03 2.65
C PHE A 145 29.84 2.28 3.44
N TYR A 146 28.96 2.16 4.43
CA TYR A 146 28.58 3.29 5.28
C TYR A 146 29.74 3.75 6.17
N ALA A 147 30.46 2.82 6.81
CA ALA A 147 31.60 3.16 7.66
C ALA A 147 32.76 3.79 6.87
N SER A 148 32.96 3.35 5.63
CA SER A 148 33.98 3.91 4.73
C SER A 148 33.53 5.17 3.98
N GLN A 149 32.33 5.67 4.22
CA GLN A 149 31.76 6.83 3.55
C GLN A 149 31.84 6.73 2.01
N MET A 150 31.58 5.53 1.47
CA MET A 150 31.61 5.27 0.06
C MET A 150 30.61 6.18 -0.68
N ASP A 151 31.08 6.97 -1.64
CA ASP A 151 30.24 7.81 -2.45
C ASP A 151 29.32 6.97 -3.34
N LEU A 152 28.00 7.19 -3.23
CA LEU A 152 26.99 6.40 -3.92
C LEU A 152 27.06 6.56 -5.44
N ASP A 153 27.37 7.77 -5.95
CA ASP A 153 27.41 8.01 -7.40
C ASP A 153 28.68 7.38 -8.02
N LYS A 154 29.79 7.41 -7.26
CA LYS A 154 30.98 6.66 -7.66
C LYS A 154 30.70 5.16 -7.67
N PHE A 155 30.00 4.64 -6.67
CA PHE A 155 29.60 3.21 -6.64
C PHE A 155 28.69 2.84 -7.80
N LYS A 156 27.67 3.67 -8.11
CA LYS A 156 26.78 3.46 -9.28
C LYS A 156 27.57 3.43 -10.58
N LYS A 157 28.52 4.35 -10.77
CA LYS A 157 29.39 4.35 -11.96
C LYS A 157 30.23 3.07 -12.06
N MET A 158 30.72 2.56 -10.94
CA MET A 158 31.53 1.34 -10.91
C MET A 158 30.71 0.08 -11.25
N ILE A 159 29.48 -0.01 -10.78
CA ILE A 159 28.60 -1.18 -11.02
C ILE A 159 27.96 -1.13 -12.40
N GLY A 160 27.75 0.06 -12.97
CA GLY A 160 26.99 0.28 -14.18
C GLY A 160 25.59 0.82 -13.94
N SER A 161 24.83 1.02 -14.99
CA SER A 161 23.46 1.52 -14.91
C SER A 161 22.45 0.54 -15.50
N MET A 162 21.24 0.60 -14.96
CA MET A 162 20.09 -0.15 -15.45
C MET A 162 19.09 0.82 -16.07
N LYS A 163 18.55 0.47 -17.23
CA LYS A 163 17.47 1.20 -17.90
C LYS A 163 16.25 0.30 -18.03
N ILE A 164 15.08 0.87 -17.78
CA ILE A 164 13.79 0.22 -18.03
C ILE A 164 13.10 1.03 -19.12
N ASP A 165 12.76 0.39 -20.24
CA ASP A 165 12.03 1.06 -21.32
C ASP A 165 10.52 1.17 -21.00
N LYS A 166 9.78 1.83 -21.91
CA LYS A 166 8.33 2.03 -21.78
C LYS A 166 7.52 0.71 -21.80
N ASP A 167 8.09 -0.35 -22.30
CA ASP A 167 7.47 -1.66 -22.44
C ASP A 167 7.88 -2.60 -21.26
N GLY A 168 8.67 -2.06 -20.30
CA GLY A 168 9.12 -2.78 -19.12
C GLY A 168 10.35 -3.66 -19.34
N ASN A 169 11.01 -3.61 -20.53
CA ASN A 169 12.23 -4.36 -20.77
C ASN A 169 13.41 -3.72 -20.04
N ILE A 170 14.23 -4.56 -19.42
CA ILE A 170 15.38 -4.14 -18.62
C ILE A 170 16.65 -4.37 -19.41
N SER A 171 17.50 -3.35 -19.50
CA SER A 171 18.83 -3.43 -20.05
C SER A 171 19.87 -2.90 -19.07
N THR A 172 21.07 -3.47 -19.09
CA THR A 172 22.22 -2.99 -18.30
C THR A 172 23.29 -2.47 -19.23
N THR A 173 23.91 -1.35 -18.86
CA THR A 173 25.12 -0.83 -19.52
C THR A 173 26.28 -1.01 -18.55
N ASN A 174 27.20 -1.89 -18.89
CA ASN A 174 28.51 -1.93 -18.24
C ASN A 174 29.37 -0.82 -18.88
N GLN A 175 30.07 -0.07 -18.04
CA GLN A 175 31.11 0.85 -18.51
C GLN A 175 32.38 0.09 -18.84
#